data_d88e20170a46a0d22fc86bcdbc2ca449
#
_entry.id   d88e20170a46a0d22fc86bcdbc2ca449
#
_cell.length_a   1.000
_cell.length_b   1.000
_cell.length_c   1.000
_cell.angle_alpha   90.00
_cell.angle_beta   90.00
_cell.angle_gamma   90.00
#
_symmetry.space_group_name_H-M   'P 1'
#
loop_
_entity.id
_entity.type
_entity.pdbx_description
1 polymer ?
#
loop_
_entity_poly.entity_id
_entity_poly.type
_entity_poly.pdbx_seq_one_letter_code
_entity_poly.pdbx_strand_id
1 'polypeptide(L)'
;MSRFTTRALGALTLGASAAALSGCAVIGGDSASAGITAEGDLSETYGLVSPGTLTACADIPYPPFEFEQNGELTGYDVELVRALAEDLGLGVEFVDTSFEAVESGASLTGCDLNASSISITEARQRVMAFTLPYLDDDLVLVANKDSGITDVESAKGARVGAQAATTGEEYAQQAGLDTVQFEDGGMQVQALQAGTVDALLGNQSVLLYSLKDDPRFEVVESLPTGEQLGMAVAPEKAQLGSAINRSLQNLRNDGTLAELQQKWFGTVQEDYQ
;
A
#
# COMPACT_ATOMS: atom_id res chain seq x y z
N MET A 1 -30.65 -19.99 59.01
CA MET A 1 -32.00 -19.60 59.43
C MET A 1 -32.76 -19.24 58.21
N SER A 2 -33.54 -20.11 57.84
CA SER A 2 -35.03 -20.19 57.81
C SER A 2 -35.57 -19.61 56.54
N ARG A 3 -35.96 -20.38 55.59
CA ARG A 3 -37.16 -21.20 55.39
C ARG A 3 -38.20 -20.52 54.53
N PHE A 4 -38.52 -21.21 53.41
CA PHE A 4 -39.82 -21.79 53.03
C PHE A 4 -40.77 -20.81 52.35
N THR A 5 -41.51 -21.12 51.41
CA THR A 5 -42.27 -22.19 50.68
C THR A 5 -43.30 -21.48 49.83
N THR A 6 -43.96 -21.87 48.88
CA THR A 6 -44.51 -23.07 48.22
C THR A 6 -45.59 -22.65 47.20
N ARG A 7 -45.72 -23.35 46.04
CA ARG A 7 -46.93 -23.84 45.34
C ARG A 7 -47.97 -22.81 44.85
N ALA A 8 -48.69 -23.00 43.78
CA ALA A 8 -49.36 -24.10 43.12
C ALA A 8 -49.85 -23.70 41.73
N LEU A 9 -49.81 -24.50 40.75
CA LEU A 9 -50.84 -25.36 40.13
C LEU A 9 -52.13 -24.69 39.61
N GLY A 10 -52.47 -25.00 38.38
CA GLY A 10 -53.81 -24.95 37.78
C GLY A 10 -53.71 -24.64 36.31
N ALA A 11 -54.04 -25.33 35.41
CA ALA A 11 -54.84 -26.47 34.95
C ALA A 11 -55.39 -26.15 33.57
N LEU A 12 -55.27 -27.16 32.73
CA LEU A 12 -55.84 -27.45 31.41
C LEU A 12 -57.12 -26.71 31.00
N THR A 13 -57.20 -26.38 29.68
CA THR A 13 -58.41 -26.80 28.88
C THR A 13 -58.03 -27.02 27.42
N LEU A 14 -58.45 -28.18 26.91
CA LEU A 14 -58.49 -28.60 25.53
C LEU A 14 -59.55 -27.81 24.74
N GLY A 15 -59.28 -27.59 23.43
CA GLY A 15 -60.29 -27.18 22.49
C GLY A 15 -59.82 -27.51 21.07
N ALA A 16 -60.26 -28.66 20.59
CA ALA A 16 -60.13 -29.09 19.20
C ALA A 16 -61.25 -28.52 18.35
N SER A 17 -60.95 -28.04 17.15
CA SER A 17 -61.90 -28.07 16.04
C SER A 17 -61.17 -27.95 14.73
N ALA A 18 -61.34 -28.97 13.92
CA ALA A 18 -60.90 -29.07 12.53
C ALA A 18 -61.90 -28.33 11.60
N ALA A 19 -61.38 -27.72 10.57
CA ALA A 19 -62.08 -27.45 9.34
C ALA A 19 -61.10 -27.39 8.19
N ALA A 20 -61.18 -28.35 7.29
CA ALA A 20 -60.56 -28.39 5.98
C ALA A 20 -61.34 -27.51 5.02
N LEU A 21 -60.69 -26.80 4.15
CA LEU A 21 -61.13 -26.43 2.82
C LEU A 21 -59.98 -26.13 1.87
N SER A 22 -60.01 -26.77 0.76
CA SER A 22 -59.16 -26.74 -0.42
C SER A 22 -59.10 -25.36 -1.08
N GLY A 23 -57.98 -25.08 -1.74
CA GLY A 23 -58.04 -24.18 -2.86
C GLY A 23 -56.69 -23.52 -3.29
N CYS A 24 -56.28 -23.93 -4.46
CA CYS A 24 -55.45 -23.21 -5.44
C CYS A 24 -53.94 -23.06 -5.19
N ALA A 25 -53.20 -23.85 -5.95
CA ALA A 25 -51.81 -23.65 -6.30
C ALA A 25 -51.61 -22.29 -6.98
N VAL A 26 -50.76 -21.45 -6.38
CA VAL A 26 -50.07 -20.40 -7.08
C VAL A 26 -48.58 -20.78 -6.99
N ILE A 27 -48.05 -21.06 -8.18
CA ILE A 27 -46.61 -21.23 -8.38
C ILE A 27 -45.98 -19.84 -8.17
N GLY A 28 -45.63 -19.54 -6.93
CA GLY A 28 -44.77 -18.43 -6.59
C GLY A 28 -43.35 -18.98 -6.46
N GLY A 29 -42.48 -18.66 -7.40
CA GLY A 29 -41.08 -18.99 -7.28
C GLY A 29 -40.53 -18.34 -6.01
N ASP A 30 -40.16 -19.14 -5.04
CA ASP A 30 -39.26 -18.77 -3.96
C ASP A 30 -37.92 -18.47 -4.59
N SER A 31 -37.70 -17.19 -4.95
CA SER A 31 -36.37 -16.66 -4.97
C SER A 31 -35.89 -16.66 -3.51
N ALA A 32 -35.32 -17.78 -3.10
CA ALA A 32 -34.47 -17.80 -1.95
C ALA A 32 -33.32 -16.83 -2.27
N SER A 33 -33.47 -15.59 -1.83
CA SER A 33 -32.36 -14.67 -1.68
C SER A 33 -31.45 -15.35 -0.66
N ALA A 34 -30.54 -16.20 -1.15
CA ALA A 34 -29.40 -16.61 -0.38
C ALA A 34 -28.65 -15.30 -0.05
N GLY A 35 -28.84 -14.84 1.16
CA GLY A 35 -27.98 -13.78 1.71
C GLY A 35 -26.56 -14.32 1.70
N ILE A 36 -25.82 -13.99 0.65
CA ILE A 36 -24.39 -14.15 0.60
C ILE A 36 -23.89 -13.31 1.76
N THR A 37 -23.34 -13.94 2.78
CA THR A 37 -22.57 -13.24 3.81
C THR A 37 -21.27 -12.83 3.10
N ALA A 38 -21.13 -11.55 2.77
CA ALA A 38 -20.13 -10.99 1.85
C ALA A 38 -18.67 -11.35 2.19
N GLU A 39 -18.37 -11.67 3.44
CA GLU A 39 -16.98 -11.89 3.89
C GLU A 39 -16.36 -13.22 3.43
N GLY A 40 -17.14 -14.31 3.33
CA GLY A 40 -16.61 -15.63 2.90
C GLY A 40 -16.32 -15.70 1.40
N ASP A 41 -17.14 -15.02 0.59
CA ASP A 41 -17.09 -15.08 -0.87
C ASP A 41 -15.94 -14.24 -1.46
N LEU A 42 -15.64 -13.08 -0.86
CA LEU A 42 -14.54 -12.21 -1.30
C LEU A 42 -13.16 -12.82 -1.03
N SER A 43 -13.00 -13.50 0.11
CA SER A 43 -11.72 -14.14 0.46
C SER A 43 -11.38 -15.31 -0.47
N GLU A 44 -12.37 -16.14 -0.81
CA GLU A 44 -12.18 -17.22 -1.80
C GLU A 44 -11.97 -16.65 -3.21
N THR A 45 -12.73 -15.60 -3.58
CA THR A 45 -12.63 -14.97 -4.90
C THR A 45 -11.27 -14.33 -5.14
N TYR A 46 -10.69 -13.67 -4.13
CA TYR A 46 -9.40 -12.97 -4.26
C TYR A 46 -8.22 -13.83 -3.82
N GLY A 47 -8.44 -14.98 -3.19
CA GLY A 47 -7.39 -15.84 -2.65
C GLY A 47 -6.57 -15.13 -1.56
N LEU A 48 -7.29 -14.43 -0.63
CA LEU A 48 -6.64 -13.66 0.43
C LEU A 48 -5.89 -14.56 1.41
N VAL A 49 -4.76 -14.09 1.91
CA VAL A 49 -3.94 -14.75 2.93
C VAL A 49 -4.74 -14.90 4.23
N SER A 50 -5.45 -13.84 4.61
CA SER A 50 -6.33 -13.82 5.78
C SER A 50 -7.76 -13.51 5.34
N PRO A 51 -8.77 -14.35 5.72
CA PRO A 51 -10.15 -14.10 5.33
C PRO A 51 -10.66 -12.72 5.73
N GLY A 52 -11.21 -11.97 4.76
CA GLY A 52 -11.77 -10.64 4.97
C GLY A 52 -10.76 -9.53 5.20
N THR A 53 -9.45 -9.79 5.10
CA THR A 53 -8.37 -8.84 5.36
C THR A 53 -7.41 -8.79 4.19
N LEU A 54 -7.13 -7.60 3.68
CA LEU A 54 -6.07 -7.32 2.71
C LEU A 54 -4.74 -7.19 3.47
N THR A 55 -3.84 -8.15 3.28
CA THR A 55 -2.51 -8.13 3.91
C THR A 55 -1.52 -7.47 2.97
N ALA A 56 -1.01 -6.29 3.35
CA ALA A 56 -0.06 -5.50 2.58
C ALA A 56 1.35 -5.57 3.19
N CYS A 57 2.33 -6.01 2.38
CA CYS A 57 3.74 -5.93 2.73
C CYS A 57 4.32 -4.58 2.31
N ALA A 58 5.12 -3.97 3.18
CA ALA A 58 5.79 -2.68 2.98
C ALA A 58 7.12 -2.63 3.72
N ASP A 59 8.06 -1.82 3.25
CA ASP A 59 9.35 -1.53 3.89
C ASP A 59 9.18 -0.35 4.85
N ILE A 60 9.05 -0.63 6.14
CA ILE A 60 8.73 0.37 7.17
C ILE A 60 9.94 0.58 8.08
N PRO A 61 10.43 1.84 8.20
CA PRO A 61 9.82 3.12 7.77
C PRO A 61 10.32 3.65 6.41
N TYR A 62 9.41 4.14 5.57
CA TYR A 62 9.73 4.83 4.30
C TYR A 62 8.87 6.10 4.10
N PRO A 63 9.12 7.19 4.85
CA PRO A 63 8.33 8.41 4.72
C PRO A 63 8.56 9.10 3.36
N PRO A 64 7.50 9.66 2.74
CA PRO A 64 6.15 9.89 3.25
C PRO A 64 5.14 8.76 2.96
N PHE A 65 5.56 7.58 2.50
CA PHE A 65 4.67 6.52 2.03
C PHE A 65 4.17 5.61 3.17
N GLU A 66 5.07 5.07 3.99
CA GLU A 66 4.75 4.22 5.14
C GLU A 66 5.72 4.46 6.29
N PHE A 67 5.21 4.97 7.40
CA PHE A 67 6.03 5.24 8.59
C PHE A 67 5.17 5.41 9.83
N GLU A 68 5.79 5.32 10.98
CA GLU A 68 5.10 5.58 12.25
C GLU A 68 5.14 7.06 12.60
N GLN A 69 3.97 7.63 12.93
CA GLN A 69 3.84 8.96 13.50
C GLN A 69 2.97 8.90 14.75
N ASN A 70 3.50 9.34 15.89
CA ASN A 70 2.82 9.31 17.19
C ASN A 70 2.36 7.89 17.63
N GLY A 71 3.05 6.84 17.20
CA GLY A 71 2.71 5.45 17.49
C GLY A 71 1.62 4.86 16.58
N GLU A 72 1.26 5.55 15.51
CA GLU A 72 0.32 5.07 14.50
C GLU A 72 1.02 4.98 13.15
N LEU A 73 0.81 3.87 12.45
CA LEU A 73 1.27 3.70 11.07
C LEU A 73 0.47 4.62 10.15
N THR A 74 1.17 5.43 9.37
CA THR A 74 0.61 6.44 8.46
C THR A 74 1.49 6.59 7.22
N GLY A 75 1.05 7.39 6.27
CA GLY A 75 1.75 7.66 5.03
C GLY A 75 0.83 7.54 3.82
N TYR A 76 1.33 7.96 2.68
CA TYR A 76 0.54 7.99 1.45
C TYR A 76 0.06 6.60 1.04
N ASP A 77 0.97 5.60 0.98
CA ASP A 77 0.62 4.23 0.63
C ASP A 77 -0.27 3.57 1.69
N VAL A 78 0.00 3.84 2.97
CA VAL A 78 -0.83 3.33 4.07
C VAL A 78 -2.27 3.81 3.95
N GLU A 79 -2.46 5.10 3.70
CA GLU A 79 -3.80 5.68 3.57
C GLU A 79 -4.48 5.25 2.27
N LEU A 80 -3.74 5.13 1.18
CA LEU A 80 -4.26 4.62 -0.09
C LEU A 80 -4.71 3.16 0.03
N VAL A 81 -3.91 2.28 0.64
CA VAL A 81 -4.29 0.87 0.88
C VAL A 81 -5.52 0.78 1.78
N ARG A 82 -5.63 1.63 2.81
CA ARG A 82 -6.83 1.68 3.66
C ARG A 82 -8.07 2.08 2.87
N ALA A 83 -7.96 3.10 2.00
CA ALA A 83 -9.07 3.52 1.15
C ALA A 83 -9.47 2.42 0.14
N LEU A 84 -8.50 1.72 -0.45
CA LEU A 84 -8.75 0.57 -1.32
C LEU A 84 -9.45 -0.56 -0.58
N ALA A 85 -9.00 -0.90 0.63
CA ALA A 85 -9.61 -1.95 1.43
C ALA A 85 -11.05 -1.58 1.83
N GLU A 86 -11.31 -0.33 2.19
CA GLU A 86 -12.66 0.17 2.48
C GLU A 86 -13.60 0.07 1.27
N ASP A 87 -13.16 0.49 0.08
CA ASP A 87 -13.94 0.37 -1.17
C ASP A 87 -14.23 -1.09 -1.53
N LEU A 88 -13.31 -2.00 -1.19
CA LEU A 88 -13.46 -3.44 -1.39
C LEU A 88 -14.24 -4.16 -0.27
N GLY A 89 -14.58 -3.46 0.82
CA GLY A 89 -15.24 -4.05 1.99
C GLY A 89 -14.36 -5.01 2.78
N LEU A 90 -13.03 -4.78 2.80
CA LEU A 90 -12.02 -5.58 3.48
C LEU A 90 -11.44 -4.83 4.69
N GLY A 91 -10.98 -5.58 5.69
CA GLY A 91 -10.02 -5.07 6.66
C GLY A 91 -8.63 -4.92 6.04
N VAL A 92 -7.69 -4.29 6.75
CA VAL A 92 -6.31 -4.16 6.29
C VAL A 92 -5.33 -4.52 7.40
N GLU A 93 -4.25 -5.22 7.04
CA GLU A 93 -3.09 -5.50 7.88
C GLU A 93 -1.82 -5.15 7.12
N PHE A 94 -0.88 -4.45 7.77
CA PHE A 94 0.43 -4.16 7.21
C PHE A 94 1.48 -5.07 7.84
N VAL A 95 2.36 -5.60 7.00
CA VAL A 95 3.48 -6.44 7.41
C VAL A 95 4.78 -5.75 6.98
N ASP A 96 5.61 -5.43 7.96
CA ASP A 96 6.94 -4.88 7.73
C ASP A 96 7.87 -5.95 7.13
N THR A 97 8.57 -5.59 6.06
CA THR A 97 9.52 -6.45 5.37
C THR A 97 10.57 -5.61 4.63
N SER A 98 11.73 -6.20 4.30
CA SER A 98 12.75 -5.46 3.55
C SER A 98 12.31 -5.11 2.14
N PHE A 99 12.81 -3.97 1.61
CA PHE A 99 12.52 -3.58 0.23
C PHE A 99 13.01 -4.62 -0.79
N GLU A 100 14.11 -5.33 -0.52
CA GLU A 100 14.58 -6.44 -1.36
C GLU A 100 13.53 -7.55 -1.50
N ALA A 101 12.81 -7.89 -0.41
CA ALA A 101 11.73 -8.87 -0.47
C ALA A 101 10.51 -8.34 -1.23
N VAL A 102 10.23 -7.03 -1.11
CA VAL A 102 9.16 -6.35 -1.83
C VAL A 102 9.46 -6.34 -3.34
N GLU A 103 10.63 -5.85 -3.74
CA GLU A 103 10.99 -5.64 -5.14
C GLU A 103 11.16 -6.95 -5.92
N SER A 104 11.66 -8.00 -5.25
CA SER A 104 11.77 -9.35 -5.84
C SER A 104 10.44 -10.11 -5.91
N GLY A 105 9.38 -9.61 -5.26
CA GLY A 105 8.10 -10.30 -5.14
C GLY A 105 8.08 -11.44 -4.11
N ALA A 106 9.18 -11.68 -3.38
CA ALA A 106 9.26 -12.75 -2.38
C ALA A 106 8.25 -12.57 -1.23
N SER A 107 7.99 -11.32 -0.83
CA SER A 107 6.98 -10.94 0.18
C SER A 107 5.56 -11.40 -0.17
N LEU A 108 5.21 -11.50 -1.47
CA LEU A 108 3.89 -11.93 -1.95
C LEU A 108 3.56 -13.40 -1.62
N THR A 109 4.51 -14.17 -1.11
CA THR A 109 4.23 -15.51 -0.55
C THR A 109 3.49 -15.44 0.78
N GLY A 110 3.59 -14.33 1.50
CA GLY A 110 2.95 -14.08 2.79
C GLY A 110 1.96 -12.92 2.81
N CYS A 111 1.90 -12.12 1.74
CA CYS A 111 1.01 -10.98 1.61
C CYS A 111 0.13 -11.08 0.35
N ASP A 112 -0.95 -10.32 0.36
CA ASP A 112 -1.84 -10.18 -0.79
C ASP A 112 -1.34 -9.11 -1.75
N LEU A 113 -0.70 -8.09 -1.21
CA LEU A 113 -0.31 -6.87 -1.89
C LEU A 113 1.06 -6.40 -1.41
N ASN A 114 1.90 -5.94 -2.32
CA ASN A 114 3.06 -5.10 -2.01
C ASN A 114 2.68 -3.63 -2.24
N ALA A 115 2.85 -2.79 -1.23
CA ALA A 115 2.58 -1.36 -1.25
C ALA A 115 3.71 -0.64 -0.49
N SER A 116 4.70 -0.16 -1.23
CA SER A 116 5.93 0.47 -0.70
C SER A 116 6.59 1.34 -1.77
N SER A 117 5.84 2.27 -2.33
CA SER A 117 6.28 3.19 -3.41
C SER A 117 7.10 2.51 -4.51
N ILE A 118 6.61 1.37 -5.02
CA ILE A 118 7.37 0.51 -5.92
C ILE A 118 7.33 1.07 -7.33
N SER A 119 8.48 1.48 -7.88
CA SER A 119 8.59 1.86 -9.29
C SER A 119 8.27 0.69 -10.21
N ILE A 120 7.37 0.90 -11.17
CA ILE A 120 6.98 -0.08 -12.18
C ILE A 120 8.13 -0.21 -13.19
N THR A 121 8.86 -1.31 -13.14
CA THR A 121 9.94 -1.61 -14.09
C THR A 121 9.69 -2.90 -14.84
N GLU A 122 10.29 -3.04 -16.04
CA GLU A 122 10.20 -4.30 -16.80
C GLU A 122 10.76 -5.50 -16.02
N ALA A 123 11.79 -5.29 -15.21
CA ALA A 123 12.37 -6.34 -14.37
C ALA A 123 11.37 -6.85 -13.33
N ARG A 124 10.74 -5.93 -12.60
CA ARG A 124 9.74 -6.24 -11.57
C ARG A 124 8.45 -6.82 -12.15
N GLN A 125 8.02 -6.35 -13.33
CA GLN A 125 6.86 -6.89 -14.05
C GLN A 125 7.02 -8.36 -14.50
N ARG A 126 8.25 -8.90 -14.52
CA ARG A 126 8.49 -10.32 -14.82
C ARG A 126 8.15 -11.24 -13.65
N VAL A 127 8.15 -10.73 -12.43
CA VAL A 127 7.97 -11.51 -11.20
C VAL A 127 6.69 -11.19 -10.45
N MET A 128 6.07 -10.02 -10.68
CA MET A 128 4.80 -9.63 -10.05
C MET A 128 3.92 -8.84 -11.03
N ALA A 129 2.62 -8.83 -10.75
CA ALA A 129 1.63 -8.10 -11.53
C ALA A 129 1.34 -6.75 -10.86
N PHE A 130 1.63 -5.65 -11.59
CA PHE A 130 1.39 -4.30 -11.08
C PHE A 130 -0.05 -3.85 -11.30
N THR A 131 -0.51 -3.01 -10.38
CA THR A 131 -1.72 -2.20 -10.56
C THR A 131 -1.50 -1.10 -11.60
N LEU A 132 -2.57 -0.35 -11.89
CA LEU A 132 -2.43 0.96 -12.52
C LEU A 132 -1.50 1.83 -11.67
N PRO A 133 -0.67 2.70 -12.28
CA PRO A 133 0.17 3.62 -11.52
C PRO A 133 -0.70 4.58 -10.71
N TYR A 134 -0.20 5.01 -9.55
CA TYR A 134 -0.93 5.92 -8.66
C TYR A 134 -0.15 7.21 -8.34
N LEU A 135 1.14 7.28 -8.72
CA LEU A 135 2.00 8.45 -8.56
C LEU A 135 3.15 8.39 -9.56
N ASP A 136 3.53 9.55 -10.14
CA ASP A 136 4.82 9.71 -10.85
C ASP A 136 5.86 10.18 -9.85
N ASP A 137 7.06 9.59 -9.87
CA ASP A 137 8.10 9.91 -8.91
C ASP A 137 9.50 9.73 -9.51
N ASP A 138 10.00 10.76 -10.15
CA ASP A 138 11.34 10.78 -10.74
C ASP A 138 12.45 10.67 -9.70
N LEU A 139 13.67 10.39 -10.16
CA LEU A 139 14.86 10.39 -9.32
C LEU A 139 15.45 11.79 -9.19
N VAL A 140 16.14 12.02 -8.07
CA VAL A 140 16.93 13.24 -7.84
C VAL A 140 18.29 12.90 -7.22
N LEU A 141 19.27 13.75 -7.54
CA LEU A 141 20.53 13.81 -6.82
C LEU A 141 20.46 14.97 -5.79
N VAL A 142 20.67 14.64 -4.53
CA VAL A 142 20.69 15.61 -3.43
C VAL A 142 22.08 15.67 -2.83
N ALA A 143 22.60 16.86 -2.58
CA ALA A 143 23.90 17.05 -1.95
C ALA A 143 23.91 18.24 -0.99
N ASN A 144 24.97 18.35 -0.17
CA ASN A 144 25.20 19.55 0.63
C ASN A 144 25.51 20.72 -0.31
N LYS A 145 24.91 21.90 -0.05
CA LYS A 145 25.10 23.13 -0.81
C LYS A 145 26.56 23.56 -0.99
N ASP A 146 27.38 23.23 0.00
CA ASP A 146 28.79 23.59 0.01
C ASP A 146 29.70 22.46 -0.51
N SER A 147 29.15 21.35 -1.00
CA SER A 147 29.93 20.19 -1.47
C SER A 147 30.66 20.42 -2.79
N GLY A 148 30.15 21.34 -3.62
CA GLY A 148 30.61 21.53 -5.01
C GLY A 148 30.04 20.50 -5.98
N ILE A 149 29.17 19.58 -5.52
CA ILE A 149 28.42 18.66 -6.39
C ILE A 149 27.21 19.42 -6.96
N THR A 150 27.10 19.46 -8.28
CA THR A 150 26.05 20.18 -9.01
C THR A 150 25.23 19.30 -9.94
N ASP A 151 25.74 18.11 -10.24
CA ASP A 151 25.14 17.12 -11.15
C ASP A 151 25.77 15.74 -10.95
N VAL A 152 25.27 14.73 -11.65
CA VAL A 152 25.76 13.34 -11.61
C VAL A 152 27.23 13.26 -12.05
N GLU A 153 27.65 14.07 -13.03
CA GLU A 153 29.02 14.02 -13.53
C GLU A 153 30.02 14.54 -12.47
N SER A 154 29.69 15.64 -11.77
CA SER A 154 30.50 16.18 -10.69
C SER A 154 30.48 15.34 -9.41
N ALA A 155 29.48 14.46 -9.27
CA ALA A 155 29.40 13.49 -8.17
C ALA A 155 30.35 12.30 -8.33
N LYS A 156 31.00 12.14 -9.50
CA LYS A 156 31.99 11.06 -9.71
C LYS A 156 33.18 11.23 -8.81
N GLY A 157 33.48 10.17 -8.04
CA GLY A 157 34.53 10.18 -7.01
C GLY A 157 34.08 10.66 -5.63
N ALA A 158 32.85 11.13 -5.50
CA ALA A 158 32.18 11.34 -4.24
C ALA A 158 31.44 10.06 -3.81
N ARG A 159 31.20 9.86 -2.53
CA ARG A 159 30.40 8.75 -2.01
C ARG A 159 28.92 9.11 -2.14
N VAL A 160 28.20 8.37 -2.96
CA VAL A 160 26.78 8.59 -3.20
C VAL A 160 25.96 7.49 -2.51
N GLY A 161 25.13 7.87 -1.54
CA GLY A 161 24.26 6.95 -0.84
C GLY A 161 23.01 6.64 -1.66
N ALA A 162 22.62 5.37 -1.71
CA ALA A 162 21.37 4.91 -2.27
C ALA A 162 20.80 3.75 -1.43
N GLN A 163 19.47 3.62 -1.38
CA GLN A 163 18.87 2.43 -0.76
C GLN A 163 19.05 1.25 -1.71
N ALA A 164 19.40 0.10 -1.14
CA ALA A 164 19.61 -1.14 -1.87
C ALA A 164 18.34 -1.60 -2.61
N ALA A 165 18.53 -2.25 -3.76
CA ALA A 165 17.46 -2.81 -4.59
C ALA A 165 16.48 -1.78 -5.19
N THR A 166 16.78 -0.46 -5.09
CA THR A 166 15.99 0.62 -5.69
C THR A 166 16.47 0.99 -7.10
N THR A 167 15.59 1.65 -7.85
CA THR A 167 15.96 2.26 -9.14
C THR A 167 17.01 3.35 -8.98
N GLY A 168 17.03 4.04 -7.83
CA GLY A 168 18.07 5.02 -7.48
C GLY A 168 19.44 4.38 -7.37
N GLU A 169 19.56 3.23 -6.71
CA GLU A 169 20.81 2.47 -6.67
C GLU A 169 21.25 2.02 -8.05
N GLU A 170 20.32 1.44 -8.83
CA GLU A 170 20.61 0.98 -10.18
C GLU A 170 21.11 2.12 -11.08
N TYR A 171 20.46 3.28 -11.00
CA TYR A 171 20.89 4.48 -11.74
C TYR A 171 22.30 4.92 -11.31
N ALA A 172 22.58 5.01 -10.01
CA ALA A 172 23.89 5.42 -9.49
C ALA A 172 25.01 4.49 -9.99
N GLN A 173 24.77 3.18 -9.98
CA GLN A 173 25.72 2.19 -10.48
C GLN A 173 25.92 2.30 -12.00
N GLN A 174 24.86 2.47 -12.78
CA GLN A 174 24.94 2.65 -14.24
C GLN A 174 25.66 3.94 -14.63
N ALA A 175 25.49 5.01 -13.84
CA ALA A 175 26.21 6.26 -14.00
C ALA A 175 27.69 6.20 -13.59
N GLY A 176 28.12 5.09 -12.97
CA GLY A 176 29.50 4.88 -12.52
C GLY A 176 29.88 5.68 -11.28
N LEU A 177 28.90 5.95 -10.40
CA LEU A 177 29.11 6.60 -9.11
C LEU A 177 29.68 5.63 -8.08
N ASP A 178 30.45 6.14 -7.09
CA ASP A 178 30.87 5.37 -5.92
C ASP A 178 29.69 5.22 -4.95
N THR A 179 28.91 4.15 -5.18
CA THR A 179 27.61 3.94 -4.54
C THR A 179 27.77 3.24 -3.19
N VAL A 180 27.30 3.90 -2.12
CA VAL A 180 27.19 3.33 -0.78
C VAL A 180 25.76 2.88 -0.57
N GLN A 181 25.56 1.56 -0.40
CA GLN A 181 24.25 0.94 -0.22
C GLN A 181 23.79 1.04 1.23
N PHE A 182 22.49 1.30 1.41
CA PHE A 182 21.81 1.29 2.70
C PHE A 182 20.60 0.35 2.64
N GLU A 183 20.32 -0.33 3.73
CA GLU A 183 19.19 -1.26 3.82
C GLU A 183 17.85 -0.53 3.75
N ASP A 184 17.76 0.64 4.39
CA ASP A 184 16.56 1.48 4.41
C ASP A 184 16.86 2.95 4.06
N GLY A 185 15.80 3.67 3.61
CA GLY A 185 15.90 5.08 3.20
C GLY A 185 16.23 6.02 4.37
N GLY A 186 15.86 5.69 5.60
CA GLY A 186 16.18 6.47 6.79
C GLY A 186 17.68 6.47 7.09
N MET A 187 18.33 5.30 6.99
CA MET A 187 19.80 5.17 7.14
C MET A 187 20.53 5.93 6.05
N GLN A 188 20.06 5.91 4.81
CA GLN A 188 20.58 6.68 3.70
C GLN A 188 20.60 8.19 4.02
N VAL A 189 19.47 8.73 4.49
CA VAL A 189 19.33 10.15 4.86
C VAL A 189 20.22 10.50 6.05
N GLN A 190 20.26 9.66 7.08
CA GLN A 190 21.15 9.88 8.24
C GLN A 190 22.63 9.90 7.85
N ALA A 191 23.04 9.07 6.90
CA ALA A 191 24.40 9.01 6.40
C ALA A 191 24.82 10.34 5.74
N LEU A 192 23.94 10.97 4.95
CA LEU A 192 24.18 12.30 4.37
C LEU A 192 24.25 13.36 5.46
N GLN A 193 23.32 13.36 6.40
CA GLN A 193 23.28 14.33 7.49
C GLN A 193 24.53 14.25 8.40
N ALA A 194 25.06 13.05 8.56
CA ALA A 194 26.29 12.78 9.32
C ALA A 194 27.59 13.02 8.50
N GLY A 195 27.50 13.25 7.18
CA GLY A 195 28.66 13.43 6.30
C GLY A 195 29.43 12.13 6.01
N THR A 196 28.81 10.97 6.20
CA THR A 196 29.43 9.69 5.85
C THR A 196 29.27 9.37 4.36
N VAL A 197 28.31 9.99 3.68
CA VAL A 197 28.22 10.12 2.24
C VAL A 197 28.12 11.58 1.84
N ASP A 198 28.45 11.90 0.60
CA ASP A 198 28.58 13.26 0.11
C ASP A 198 27.32 13.72 -0.65
N ALA A 199 26.56 12.76 -1.19
CA ALA A 199 25.30 12.96 -1.88
C ALA A 199 24.38 11.76 -1.70
N LEU A 200 23.09 11.92 -2.03
CA LEU A 200 22.10 10.85 -2.13
C LEU A 200 21.48 10.82 -3.52
N LEU A 201 21.22 9.62 -4.03
CA LEU A 201 20.44 9.41 -5.23
C LEU A 201 19.23 8.51 -4.89
N GLY A 202 18.03 8.96 -5.24
CA GLY A 202 16.79 8.23 -4.95
C GLY A 202 15.56 9.01 -5.39
N ASN A 203 14.39 8.47 -5.07
CA ASN A 203 13.11 9.05 -5.45
C ASN A 203 12.91 10.45 -4.85
N GLN A 204 12.41 11.36 -5.69
CA GLN A 204 12.22 12.76 -5.34
C GLN A 204 11.33 12.95 -4.13
N SER A 205 10.20 12.28 -4.10
CA SER A 205 9.22 12.40 -3.02
C SER A 205 9.81 12.06 -1.64
N VAL A 206 10.63 11.00 -1.57
CA VAL A 206 11.27 10.52 -0.34
C VAL A 206 12.37 11.48 0.13
N LEU A 207 13.29 11.84 -0.77
CA LEU A 207 14.42 12.69 -0.40
C LEU A 207 13.98 14.10 -0.05
N LEU A 208 13.02 14.68 -0.81
CA LEU A 208 12.50 16.02 -0.50
C LEU A 208 11.72 16.02 0.82
N TYR A 209 10.91 15.00 1.09
CA TYR A 209 10.19 14.91 2.35
C TYR A 209 11.14 14.80 3.54
N SER A 210 12.15 13.94 3.43
CA SER A 210 13.10 13.64 4.52
C SER A 210 14.04 14.79 4.83
N LEU A 211 14.35 15.65 3.85
CA LEU A 211 15.31 16.74 3.97
C LEU A 211 14.66 18.13 3.97
N LYS A 212 13.32 18.23 3.93
CA LYS A 212 12.58 19.51 3.83
C LYS A 212 12.92 20.54 4.90
N ASP A 213 13.28 20.08 6.08
CA ASP A 213 13.57 20.93 7.24
C ASP A 213 15.08 21.13 7.46
N ASP A 214 15.92 20.58 6.58
CA ASP A 214 17.39 20.71 6.67
C ASP A 214 17.95 21.58 5.55
N PRO A 215 18.17 22.88 5.80
CA PRO A 215 18.58 23.83 4.78
C PRO A 215 20.02 23.63 4.26
N ARG A 216 20.77 22.69 4.81
CA ARG A 216 22.14 22.37 4.35
C ARG A 216 22.13 21.65 3.00
N PHE A 217 21.03 20.98 2.67
CA PHE A 217 20.92 20.13 1.49
C PHE A 217 20.00 20.74 0.44
N GLU A 218 20.23 20.39 -0.81
CA GLU A 218 19.39 20.79 -1.95
C GLU A 218 19.42 19.72 -3.03
N VAL A 219 18.39 19.71 -3.87
CA VAL A 219 18.40 18.96 -5.12
C VAL A 219 19.39 19.67 -6.06
N VAL A 220 20.45 18.98 -6.41
CA VAL A 220 21.48 19.49 -7.34
C VAL A 220 21.20 19.08 -8.79
N GLU A 221 20.48 17.97 -8.98
CA GLU A 221 20.00 17.55 -10.29
C GLU A 221 18.67 16.77 -10.17
N SER A 222 17.71 17.08 -11.04
CA SER A 222 16.51 16.29 -11.26
C SER A 222 16.72 15.37 -12.45
N LEU A 223 16.40 14.11 -12.29
CA LEU A 223 16.61 13.05 -13.26
C LEU A 223 15.24 12.58 -13.77
N PRO A 224 14.74 13.11 -14.90
CA PRO A 224 13.41 12.79 -15.40
C PRO A 224 13.40 11.36 -15.99
N THR A 225 13.29 10.37 -15.12
CA THR A 225 13.26 8.96 -15.49
C THR A 225 11.91 8.51 -16.02
N GLY A 226 10.86 9.28 -15.73
CA GLY A 226 9.48 8.91 -16.06
C GLY A 226 8.98 7.74 -15.22
N GLU A 227 9.53 7.55 -14.02
CA GLU A 227 9.11 6.49 -13.12
C GLU A 227 7.68 6.68 -12.62
N GLN A 228 6.95 5.59 -12.62
CA GLN A 228 5.59 5.51 -12.10
C GLN A 228 5.54 4.49 -10.97
N LEU A 229 4.90 4.85 -9.86
CA LEU A 229 4.71 3.97 -8.73
C LEU A 229 3.41 3.18 -8.88
N GLY A 230 3.49 1.88 -8.58
CA GLY A 230 2.36 0.96 -8.59
C GLY A 230 2.43 -0.01 -7.41
N MET A 231 1.27 -0.48 -6.98
CA MET A 231 1.22 -1.61 -6.07
C MET A 231 1.35 -2.92 -6.87
N ALA A 232 1.75 -4.00 -6.22
CA ALA A 232 1.92 -5.26 -6.90
C ALA A 232 1.24 -6.42 -6.17
N VAL A 233 0.72 -7.38 -6.96
CA VAL A 233 0.16 -8.64 -6.46
C VAL A 233 0.90 -9.81 -7.11
N ALA A 234 0.76 -10.99 -6.51
CA ALA A 234 1.26 -12.22 -7.15
C ALA A 234 0.55 -12.43 -8.51
N PRO A 235 1.27 -12.86 -9.57
CA PRO A 235 0.69 -13.00 -10.90
C PRO A 235 -0.56 -13.89 -10.96
N GLU A 236 -0.65 -14.89 -10.10
CA GLU A 236 -1.82 -15.78 -9.98
C GLU A 236 -3.02 -15.12 -9.31
N LYS A 237 -2.86 -14.00 -8.60
CA LYS A 237 -3.95 -13.23 -7.97
C LYS A 237 -4.55 -12.16 -8.89
N ALA A 238 -4.70 -12.48 -10.18
CA ALA A 238 -5.19 -11.54 -11.20
C ALA A 238 -6.58 -10.94 -10.90
N GLN A 239 -7.45 -11.69 -10.20
CA GLN A 239 -8.77 -11.19 -9.80
C GLN A 239 -8.64 -10.09 -8.72
N LEU A 240 -7.73 -10.26 -7.75
CA LEU A 240 -7.41 -9.23 -6.76
C LEU A 240 -6.81 -7.99 -7.43
N GLY A 241 -5.82 -8.15 -8.31
CA GLY A 241 -5.23 -7.03 -9.07
C GLY A 241 -6.27 -6.25 -9.86
N SER A 242 -7.21 -6.96 -10.51
CA SER A 242 -8.32 -6.32 -11.22
C SER A 242 -9.30 -5.60 -10.29
N ALA A 243 -9.54 -6.12 -9.09
CA ALA A 243 -10.38 -5.47 -8.09
C ALA A 243 -9.72 -4.19 -7.57
N ILE A 244 -8.42 -4.25 -7.23
CA ILE A 244 -7.64 -3.09 -6.80
C ILE A 244 -7.63 -2.01 -7.89
N ASN A 245 -7.45 -2.37 -9.16
CA ASN A 245 -7.48 -1.41 -10.26
C ASN A 245 -8.83 -0.71 -10.40
N ARG A 246 -9.95 -1.43 -10.21
CA ARG A 246 -11.28 -0.79 -10.20
C ARG A 246 -11.43 0.16 -9.01
N SER A 247 -10.97 -0.24 -7.84
CA SER A 247 -10.98 0.61 -6.66
C SER A 247 -10.12 1.85 -6.84
N LEU A 248 -8.90 1.73 -7.39
CA LEU A 248 -8.07 2.89 -7.76
C LEU A 248 -8.80 3.86 -8.69
N GLN A 249 -9.54 3.35 -9.68
CA GLN A 249 -10.35 4.21 -10.57
C GLN A 249 -11.52 4.88 -9.83
N ASN A 250 -12.17 4.19 -8.88
CA ASN A 250 -13.20 4.78 -8.04
C ASN A 250 -12.61 5.95 -7.21
N LEU A 251 -11.48 5.71 -6.52
CA LEU A 251 -10.80 6.73 -5.71
C LEU A 251 -10.27 7.93 -6.53
N ARG A 252 -9.97 7.73 -7.81
CA ARG A 252 -9.69 8.85 -8.73
C ARG A 252 -10.94 9.65 -9.05
N ASN A 253 -12.03 8.96 -9.38
CA ASN A 253 -13.26 9.58 -9.82
C ASN A 253 -13.97 10.35 -8.70
N ASP A 254 -13.87 9.92 -7.46
CA ASP A 254 -14.48 10.56 -6.32
C ASP A 254 -13.58 11.63 -5.66
N GLY A 255 -12.32 11.74 -6.11
CA GLY A 255 -11.34 12.72 -5.64
C GLY A 255 -10.48 12.30 -4.47
N THR A 256 -10.69 11.12 -3.88
CA THR A 256 -9.91 10.62 -2.73
C THR A 256 -8.41 10.57 -3.06
N LEU A 257 -8.03 10.06 -4.24
CA LEU A 257 -6.63 10.00 -4.64
C LEU A 257 -5.99 11.40 -4.72
N ALA A 258 -6.70 12.38 -5.25
CA ALA A 258 -6.24 13.78 -5.33
C ALA A 258 -6.08 14.41 -3.94
N GLU A 259 -7.00 14.12 -3.02
CA GLU A 259 -6.91 14.59 -1.63
C GLU A 259 -5.68 14.01 -0.93
N LEU A 260 -5.38 12.72 -1.12
CA LEU A 260 -4.19 12.08 -0.58
C LEU A 260 -2.90 12.68 -1.17
N GLN A 261 -2.84 12.90 -2.48
CA GLN A 261 -1.69 13.55 -3.13
C GLN A 261 -1.50 14.98 -2.60
N GLN A 262 -2.56 15.77 -2.51
CA GLN A 262 -2.50 17.12 -1.96
C GLN A 262 -2.03 17.14 -0.50
N LYS A 263 -2.47 16.17 0.30
CA LYS A 263 -2.09 16.04 1.71
C LYS A 263 -0.60 15.75 1.88
N TRP A 264 -0.07 14.80 1.12
CA TRP A 264 1.27 14.26 1.33
C TRP A 264 2.36 14.99 0.54
N PHE A 265 2.02 15.47 -0.67
CA PHE A 265 2.98 16.10 -1.59
C PHE A 265 2.69 17.58 -1.86
N GLY A 266 1.54 18.11 -1.42
CA GLY A 266 1.15 19.51 -1.66
C GLY A 266 0.80 19.82 -3.11
N THR A 267 0.66 18.80 -3.94
CA THR A 267 0.31 18.91 -5.37
C THR A 267 -0.55 17.71 -5.77
N VAL A 268 -1.32 17.88 -6.82
CA VAL A 268 -2.09 16.81 -7.46
C VAL A 268 -1.52 16.59 -8.84
N GLN A 269 -1.19 15.34 -9.16
CA GLN A 269 -0.74 14.97 -10.51
C GLN A 269 -1.98 14.68 -11.36
N GLU A 270 -2.09 15.37 -12.50
CA GLU A 270 -3.21 15.20 -13.41
C GLU A 270 -2.98 13.98 -14.31
N ASP A 271 -4.01 13.12 -14.35
CA ASP A 271 -4.29 12.08 -15.36
C ASP A 271 -3.18 11.09 -15.74
N TYR A 272 -3.20 9.95 -15.05
CA TYR A 272 -2.74 8.68 -15.63
C TYR A 272 -3.79 8.17 -16.63
N GLN A 273 -3.64 8.44 -17.92
CA GLN A 273 -4.51 7.90 -18.99
C GLN A 273 -4.06 6.52 -19.41
#